data_83e5a47285d046d700a074a832dc9ffa
#
_entry.id   83e5a47285d046d700a074a832dc9ffa
#
_cell.length_a   1.000
_cell.length_b   1.000
_cell.length_c   1.000
_cell.angle_alpha   90.00
_cell.angle_beta   90.00
_cell.angle_gamma   90.00
#
_symmetry.space_group_name_H-M   'P 1'
#
loop_
_entity.id
_entity.type
_entity.pdbx_description
1 polymer ?
#
loop_
_entity_poly.entity_id
_entity_poly.type
_entity_poly.pdbx_seq_one_letter_code
_entity_poly.pdbx_strand_id
1 'polypeptide(L)'
;GASHEYPPAKAPAQSPEPSASPVPPSPAPSGEAGPYAAYPSISGALQGSGTKLTNKDGHAVQLKGISTHGLSWFPEYVNKECFRQLREEWNVNVIRLAMYTSEYGGYCSGGDQEALKELIRNGVEYASELDMYVILDWHILSDGNPNTYLDQARDFFQEMSQDYASRNNVLYEICNEPNGSTSWSDIKAYAEEIIPVIRNNDEDGIIIVGTPNWSQYVDQAAADPISGYDNIMYSLHFYAATHKDSLRKAMTDAIDAGLPIFVSEYGICDASGNGSIDENQARKWIDVMNQYGISYVAWNLSNKSETSAILSAGCNKTSGFTEDDLSSSGRWLFAMLTGEDTPDSSLEQSALSPARTSKPSGQTPAPSPAQTDNPPENTKVPLSPEGAGCPVSFTAKLINSWESEGLSYYQYELTLQNTSVTDCSNWAVDVPFSEAFTLSDCWNGEYTVSGQTLHITNKDYNGSIPSGGSVNNIGFIISGGKALAISQ
;
A
#
# COMPACT_ATOMS: atom_id res chain seq x y z
N GLY A 1 -3.12 -7.89 -6.13
CA GLY A 1 -1.95 -8.30 -5.41
C GLY A 1 -2.06 -9.69 -4.87
N ALA A 2 -0.97 -10.43 -4.89
CA ALA A 2 -0.95 -11.75 -4.32
C ALA A 2 -1.22 -11.67 -2.82
N SER A 3 -1.88 -12.67 -2.29
CA SER A 3 -2.01 -12.78 -0.85
C SER A 3 -0.62 -13.00 -0.27
N HIS A 4 -0.21 -12.11 0.59
CA HIS A 4 1.10 -12.20 1.19
C HIS A 4 0.92 -12.70 2.62
N GLU A 5 1.24 -13.96 2.82
CA GLU A 5 1.35 -14.47 4.16
C GLU A 5 2.74 -14.16 4.69
N TYR A 6 2.78 -13.55 5.84
CA TYR A 6 4.03 -13.31 6.52
C TYR A 6 4.51 -14.64 7.13
N PRO A 7 5.64 -15.16 6.73
CA PRO A 7 6.19 -16.31 7.42
C PRO A 7 6.51 -15.90 8.86
N PRO A 8 6.45 -16.79 9.81
CA PRO A 8 6.79 -16.45 11.18
C PRO A 8 8.19 -15.82 11.20
N ALA A 9 8.24 -14.64 11.74
CA ALA A 9 9.51 -13.97 11.91
C ALA A 9 10.44 -14.87 12.72
N LYS A 10 11.66 -15.01 12.26
CA LYS A 10 12.68 -15.53 13.15
C LYS A 10 12.80 -14.54 14.28
N ALA A 11 12.49 -15.00 15.47
CA ALA A 11 12.69 -14.19 16.64
C ALA A 11 14.13 -13.70 16.62
N PRO A 12 14.38 -12.42 16.65
CA PRO A 12 15.72 -11.94 16.91
C PRO A 12 16.15 -12.55 18.23
N ALA A 13 17.41 -12.81 18.34
CA ALA A 13 17.99 -13.32 19.56
C ALA A 13 17.36 -12.55 20.73
N GLN A 14 16.75 -13.26 21.62
CA GLN A 14 15.94 -12.69 22.67
C GLN A 14 16.68 -11.54 23.33
N SER A 15 16.23 -10.37 23.01
CA SER A 15 16.48 -9.30 23.94
C SER A 15 15.91 -9.73 25.27
N PRO A 16 16.59 -9.40 26.36
CA PRO A 16 16.05 -9.57 27.67
C PRO A 16 14.66 -8.97 27.63
N GLU A 17 13.72 -9.69 28.16
CA GLU A 17 12.38 -9.25 28.32
C GLU A 17 12.34 -7.75 28.39
N PRO A 18 11.58 -7.14 27.51
CA PRO A 18 11.41 -5.73 27.69
C PRO A 18 10.89 -5.59 29.10
N SER A 19 11.67 -5.05 29.89
CA SER A 19 11.27 -4.75 31.21
C SER A 19 10.10 -3.86 31.09
N ALA A 20 9.25 -3.89 30.63
CA ALA A 20 8.18 -3.04 30.56
C ALA A 20 7.61 -3.13 29.22
N SER A 21 6.43 -3.52 29.22
CA SER A 21 5.48 -2.91 28.36
C SER A 21 5.94 -1.52 28.09
N PRO A 22 5.86 -1.09 26.85
CA PRO A 22 6.28 0.25 26.51
C PRO A 22 5.66 1.20 27.51
N VAL A 23 6.51 1.85 28.21
CA VAL A 23 6.07 2.87 29.10
C VAL A 23 5.34 3.86 28.23
N PRO A 24 4.08 4.11 28.48
CA PRO A 24 3.40 5.15 27.76
C PRO A 24 4.24 6.40 27.88
N PRO A 25 4.32 7.18 26.84
CA PRO A 25 5.03 8.44 26.91
C PRO A 25 4.52 9.20 28.12
N SER A 26 5.40 9.96 28.71
CA SER A 26 5.05 10.75 29.88
C SER A 26 3.69 11.37 29.67
N PRO A 27 2.78 11.16 30.58
CA PRO A 27 1.45 11.68 30.41
C PRO A 27 1.52 13.18 30.20
N ALA A 28 0.67 13.69 29.35
CA ALA A 28 0.49 15.10 29.21
C ALA A 28 0.24 15.70 30.58
N PRO A 29 0.54 16.97 30.79
CA PRO A 29 0.25 17.63 32.06
C PRO A 29 -1.21 17.50 32.49
N SER A 30 -2.10 17.22 31.56
CA SER A 30 -3.50 16.94 31.83
C SER A 30 -3.77 15.52 32.31
N GLY A 31 -2.76 14.65 32.38
CA GLY A 31 -2.92 13.25 32.73
C GLY A 31 -3.31 12.37 31.57
N GLU A 32 -3.26 12.86 30.37
CA GLU A 32 -3.56 12.06 29.18
C GLU A 32 -2.53 10.94 28.99
N ALA A 33 -3.00 9.77 28.70
CA ALA A 33 -2.18 8.63 28.35
C ALA A 33 -2.03 8.53 26.84
N GLY A 34 -0.86 8.16 26.38
CA GLY A 34 -0.60 7.92 24.97
C GLY A 34 0.05 9.09 24.24
N PRO A 35 0.35 8.92 22.95
CA PRO A 35 1.02 9.96 22.19
C PRO A 35 0.10 11.13 21.88
N TYR A 36 0.71 12.31 21.75
CA TYR A 36 -0.01 13.51 21.35
C TYR A 36 -0.43 13.43 19.88
N ALA A 37 -1.55 14.05 19.57
CA ALA A 37 -1.86 14.34 18.18
C ALA A 37 -0.89 15.40 17.65
N ALA A 38 -0.47 15.28 16.41
CA ALA A 38 0.49 16.18 15.80
C ALA A 38 -0.14 17.03 14.70
N TYR A 39 0.16 18.32 14.77
CA TYR A 39 -0.21 19.28 13.72
C TYR A 39 0.98 20.19 13.47
N PRO A 40 1.35 20.47 12.21
CA PRO A 40 2.56 21.24 11.92
C PRO A 40 2.70 22.56 12.68
N SER A 41 1.60 23.30 12.86
CA SER A 41 1.63 24.60 13.53
C SER A 41 1.98 24.51 15.03
N ILE A 42 1.67 23.39 15.66
CA ILE A 42 1.89 23.18 17.08
C ILE A 42 3.10 22.29 17.32
N SER A 43 3.19 21.21 16.58
CA SER A 43 4.19 20.16 16.77
C SER A 43 5.52 20.46 16.07
N GLY A 44 5.48 21.28 15.02
CA GLY A 44 6.66 21.61 14.23
C GLY A 44 7.19 20.44 13.43
N ALA A 45 8.45 20.51 13.09
CA ALA A 45 9.14 19.43 12.40
C ALA A 45 9.23 18.20 13.32
N LEU A 46 8.95 17.04 12.76
CA LEU A 46 8.98 15.79 13.50
C LEU A 46 10.40 15.22 13.52
N GLN A 47 10.69 14.46 14.55
CA GLN A 47 11.98 13.82 14.74
C GLN A 47 11.79 12.39 15.22
N GLY A 48 12.75 11.51 14.90
CA GLY A 48 12.83 10.21 15.51
C GLY A 48 13.60 10.27 16.82
N SER A 49 13.08 9.62 17.87
CA SER A 49 13.77 9.46 19.13
C SER A 49 13.59 8.01 19.59
N GLY A 50 14.65 7.21 19.49
CA GLY A 50 14.54 5.76 19.66
C GLY A 50 13.58 5.19 18.61
N THR A 51 12.54 4.50 19.07
CA THR A 51 11.51 3.96 18.20
C THR A 51 10.31 4.90 18.00
N LYS A 52 10.34 6.06 18.64
CA LYS A 52 9.21 6.97 18.67
C LYS A 52 9.37 8.10 17.65
N LEU A 53 8.25 8.54 17.11
CA LEU A 53 8.15 9.80 16.41
C LEU A 53 7.84 10.88 17.43
N THR A 54 8.58 11.98 17.42
CA THR A 54 8.42 13.05 18.39
C THR A 54 8.21 14.39 17.73
N ASN A 55 7.59 15.31 18.46
CA ASN A 55 7.44 16.70 18.04
C ASN A 55 8.68 17.52 18.39
N LYS A 56 8.64 18.82 18.06
CA LYS A 56 9.75 19.75 18.33
C LYS A 56 10.14 19.85 19.80
N ASP A 57 9.23 19.50 20.72
CA ASP A 57 9.46 19.56 22.15
C ASP A 57 9.87 18.21 22.73
N GLY A 58 10.06 17.21 21.90
CA GLY A 58 10.48 15.87 22.30
C GLY A 58 9.37 14.95 22.80
N HIS A 59 8.12 15.37 22.71
CA HIS A 59 6.98 14.53 23.08
C HIS A 59 6.62 13.56 21.96
N ALA A 60 6.30 12.32 22.32
CA ALA A 60 5.88 11.33 21.37
C ALA A 60 4.55 11.75 20.69
N VAL A 61 4.49 11.63 19.39
CA VAL A 61 3.31 11.95 18.60
C VAL A 61 2.95 10.77 17.71
N GLN A 62 1.72 10.80 17.22
CA GLN A 62 1.22 9.76 16.31
C GLN A 62 0.52 10.44 15.14
N LEU A 63 0.88 10.03 13.92
CA LEU A 63 0.18 10.44 12.72
C LEU A 63 -0.86 9.39 12.36
N LYS A 64 -2.06 9.84 12.04
CA LYS A 64 -3.17 8.98 11.63
C LYS A 64 -3.78 9.59 10.39
N GLY A 65 -3.75 8.84 9.29
CA GLY A 65 -4.19 9.44 8.05
C GLY A 65 -4.68 8.47 7.01
N ILE A 66 -4.78 9.01 5.81
CA ILE A 66 -5.31 8.31 4.65
C ILE A 66 -4.39 8.57 3.47
N SER A 67 -4.15 7.50 2.68
CA SER A 67 -3.40 7.55 1.45
C SER A 67 -4.33 7.80 0.28
N THR A 68 -3.92 8.61 -0.67
CA THR A 68 -4.54 8.56 -1.99
C THR A 68 -4.36 7.16 -2.56
N HIS A 69 -5.19 6.76 -3.50
CA HIS A 69 -4.84 5.74 -4.48
C HIS A 69 -3.79 6.34 -5.42
N GLY A 70 -3.34 5.60 -6.41
CA GLY A 70 -2.38 6.11 -7.39
C GLY A 70 -2.82 7.44 -8.00
N LEU A 71 -1.95 8.43 -7.96
CA LEU A 71 -2.27 9.80 -8.40
C LEU A 71 -2.70 9.87 -9.87
N SER A 72 -2.15 9.00 -10.72
CA SER A 72 -2.52 8.95 -12.13
C SER A 72 -3.90 8.32 -12.36
N TRP A 73 -4.39 7.52 -11.42
CA TRP A 73 -5.68 6.83 -11.53
C TRP A 73 -6.83 7.62 -10.92
N PHE A 74 -6.59 8.27 -9.78
CA PHE A 74 -7.62 8.98 -9.02
C PHE A 74 -7.13 10.37 -8.60
N PRO A 75 -6.74 11.22 -9.58
CA PRO A 75 -6.23 12.56 -9.27
C PRO A 75 -7.26 13.51 -8.67
N GLU A 76 -8.54 13.24 -8.91
CA GLU A 76 -9.61 14.15 -8.53
C GLU A 76 -9.81 14.32 -7.02
N TYR A 77 -9.27 13.40 -6.23
CA TYR A 77 -9.35 13.49 -4.77
C TYR A 77 -8.25 14.37 -4.15
N VAL A 78 -7.26 14.77 -4.96
CA VAL A 78 -6.28 15.76 -4.53
C VAL A 78 -6.91 17.14 -4.73
N ASN A 79 -7.76 17.52 -3.80
CA ASN A 79 -8.38 18.83 -3.78
C ASN A 79 -8.54 19.30 -2.33
N LYS A 80 -8.58 20.61 -2.16
CA LYS A 80 -8.54 21.22 -0.83
C LYS A 80 -9.77 20.87 0.00
N GLU A 81 -10.96 20.84 -0.61
CA GLU A 81 -12.19 20.56 0.12
C GLU A 81 -12.23 19.11 0.62
N CYS A 82 -11.71 18.16 -0.17
CA CYS A 82 -11.57 16.78 0.27
C CYS A 82 -10.63 16.69 1.48
N PHE A 83 -9.46 17.29 1.39
CA PHE A 83 -8.50 17.30 2.48
C PHE A 83 -9.00 18.02 3.72
N ARG A 84 -9.77 19.12 3.52
CA ARG A 84 -10.41 19.82 4.63
C ARG A 84 -11.35 18.90 5.39
N GLN A 85 -12.19 18.16 4.68
CA GLN A 85 -13.12 17.23 5.30
C GLN A 85 -12.39 16.17 6.11
N LEU A 86 -11.33 15.58 5.55
CA LEU A 86 -10.53 14.59 6.26
C LEU A 86 -9.89 15.17 7.52
N ARG A 87 -9.39 16.39 7.43
CA ARG A 87 -8.78 17.10 8.58
C ARG A 87 -9.81 17.44 9.67
N GLU A 88 -10.90 18.03 9.27
CA GLU A 88 -11.87 18.62 10.21
C GLU A 88 -12.88 17.62 10.76
N GLU A 89 -13.29 16.65 9.93
CA GLU A 89 -14.34 15.70 10.31
C GLU A 89 -13.82 14.30 10.63
N TRP A 90 -12.67 13.91 10.08
CA TRP A 90 -12.12 12.55 10.24
C TRP A 90 -10.92 12.48 11.21
N ASN A 91 -10.51 13.59 11.79
CA ASN A 91 -9.30 13.66 12.63
C ASN A 91 -8.01 13.23 11.93
N VAL A 92 -7.97 13.35 10.63
CA VAL A 92 -6.77 13.02 9.85
C VAL A 92 -5.73 14.13 10.01
N ASN A 93 -4.50 13.78 10.32
CA ASN A 93 -3.41 14.74 10.44
C ASN A 93 -2.26 14.49 9.46
N VAL A 94 -2.37 13.48 8.60
CA VAL A 94 -1.40 13.20 7.55
C VAL A 94 -2.12 12.65 6.30
N ILE A 95 -1.70 13.13 5.13
CA ILE A 95 -2.12 12.61 3.83
C ILE A 95 -0.90 12.00 3.16
N ARG A 96 -1.06 10.80 2.62
CA ARG A 96 -0.02 10.17 1.81
C ARG A 96 -0.38 10.32 0.33
N LEU A 97 0.56 10.83 -0.44
CA LEU A 97 0.40 11.02 -1.89
C LEU A 97 1.13 9.89 -2.59
N ALA A 98 0.37 8.90 -3.05
CA ALA A 98 0.90 7.68 -3.64
C ALA A 98 1.12 7.87 -5.14
N MET A 99 2.37 7.90 -5.58
CA MET A 99 2.71 8.05 -6.99
C MET A 99 3.31 6.76 -7.52
N TYR A 100 2.55 6.02 -8.32
CA TYR A 100 3.05 4.83 -8.99
C TYR A 100 4.25 5.13 -9.88
N THR A 101 5.16 4.17 -9.94
CA THR A 101 6.36 4.24 -10.77
C THR A 101 6.21 3.44 -12.06
N SER A 102 6.06 2.12 -11.97
CA SER A 102 6.01 1.25 -13.14
C SER A 102 4.60 0.87 -13.56
N GLU A 103 3.60 1.10 -12.71
CA GLU A 103 2.22 0.81 -13.06
C GLU A 103 1.70 1.70 -14.19
N TYR A 104 0.59 1.34 -14.79
CA TYR A 104 -0.01 2.11 -15.88
C TYR A 104 -0.18 3.59 -15.50
N GLY A 105 0.32 4.47 -16.37
CA GLY A 105 0.29 5.90 -16.12
C GLY A 105 1.28 6.38 -15.06
N GLY A 106 2.17 5.51 -14.59
CA GLY A 106 3.12 5.83 -13.55
C GLY A 106 4.25 6.75 -14.02
N TYR A 107 4.94 7.31 -13.05
CA TYR A 107 6.03 8.27 -13.27
C TYR A 107 7.13 7.73 -14.17
N CYS A 108 7.43 6.44 -14.07
CA CYS A 108 8.50 5.77 -14.82
C CYS A 108 7.98 4.96 -16.01
N SER A 109 6.68 4.96 -16.28
CA SER A 109 6.05 4.09 -17.27
C SER A 109 5.21 4.85 -18.29
N GLY A 110 5.63 6.05 -18.64
CA GLY A 110 4.97 6.85 -19.66
C GLY A 110 3.92 7.82 -19.16
N GLY A 111 3.74 7.93 -17.85
CA GLY A 111 2.88 8.95 -17.26
C GLY A 111 3.45 10.36 -17.49
N ASP A 112 2.57 11.36 -17.40
CA ASP A 112 2.98 12.77 -17.47
C ASP A 112 3.65 13.17 -16.16
N GLN A 113 4.97 13.16 -16.15
CA GLN A 113 5.76 13.45 -14.95
C GLN A 113 5.49 14.84 -14.39
N GLU A 114 5.33 15.83 -15.23
CA GLU A 114 5.06 17.19 -14.77
C GLU A 114 3.67 17.30 -14.14
N ALA A 115 2.68 16.67 -14.73
CA ALA A 115 1.33 16.63 -14.16
C ALA A 115 1.31 15.89 -12.83
N LEU A 116 2.06 14.79 -12.69
CA LEU A 116 2.16 14.06 -11.43
C LEU A 116 2.85 14.89 -10.34
N LYS A 117 3.92 15.59 -10.70
CA LYS A 117 4.58 16.50 -9.76
C LYS A 117 3.68 17.68 -9.37
N GLU A 118 2.87 18.17 -10.30
CA GLU A 118 1.91 19.22 -9.98
C GLU A 118 0.85 18.73 -8.98
N LEU A 119 0.35 17.51 -9.13
CA LEU A 119 -0.56 16.91 -8.16
C LEU A 119 0.09 16.81 -6.78
N ILE A 120 1.36 16.41 -6.73
CA ILE A 120 2.11 16.37 -5.47
C ILE A 120 2.21 17.76 -4.87
N ARG A 121 2.60 18.76 -5.66
CA ARG A 121 2.71 20.15 -5.18
C ARG A 121 1.37 20.67 -4.67
N ASN A 122 0.30 20.42 -5.39
CA ASN A 122 -1.04 20.79 -4.94
C ASN A 122 -1.39 20.09 -3.63
N GLY A 123 -1.12 18.80 -3.52
CA GLY A 123 -1.36 18.05 -2.30
C GLY A 123 -0.58 18.60 -1.11
N VAL A 124 0.69 18.94 -1.30
CA VAL A 124 1.52 19.57 -0.27
C VAL A 124 0.94 20.92 0.15
N GLU A 125 0.55 21.75 -0.81
CA GLU A 125 -0.02 23.07 -0.49
C GLU A 125 -1.34 22.95 0.27
N TYR A 126 -2.24 22.07 -0.16
CA TYR A 126 -3.51 21.86 0.54
C TYR A 126 -3.29 21.32 1.96
N ALA A 127 -2.41 20.35 2.12
CA ALA A 127 -2.08 19.83 3.45
C ALA A 127 -1.47 20.92 4.34
N SER A 128 -0.56 21.73 3.79
CA SER A 128 0.09 22.81 4.53
C SER A 128 -0.93 23.88 4.98
N GLU A 129 -1.82 24.28 4.09
CA GLU A 129 -2.86 25.25 4.43
C GLU A 129 -3.85 24.72 5.46
N LEU A 130 -4.04 23.41 5.52
CA LEU A 130 -4.96 22.75 6.43
C LEU A 130 -4.27 22.22 7.70
N ASP A 131 -3.01 22.57 7.91
CA ASP A 131 -2.26 22.18 9.10
C ASP A 131 -2.14 20.66 9.24
N MET A 132 -1.74 20.00 8.16
CA MET A 132 -1.50 18.55 8.12
C MET A 132 -0.09 18.24 7.65
N TYR A 133 0.40 17.10 8.09
CA TYR A 133 1.59 16.47 7.51
C TYR A 133 1.24 15.80 6.19
N VAL A 134 2.24 15.63 5.34
CA VAL A 134 2.06 15.00 4.02
C VAL A 134 3.26 14.11 3.72
N ILE A 135 2.97 12.92 3.22
CA ILE A 135 3.99 11.94 2.82
C ILE A 135 4.07 11.91 1.31
N LEU A 136 5.27 12.09 0.77
CA LEU A 136 5.55 11.91 -0.64
C LEU A 136 6.02 10.49 -0.85
N ASP A 137 5.21 9.68 -1.51
CA ASP A 137 5.40 8.25 -1.63
C ASP A 137 5.80 7.84 -3.04
N TRP A 138 7.05 7.43 -3.20
CA TRP A 138 7.56 6.77 -4.39
C TRP A 138 7.03 5.34 -4.40
N HIS A 139 5.89 5.18 -5.07
CA HIS A 139 5.02 4.02 -4.89
C HIS A 139 5.40 2.87 -5.80
N ILE A 140 6.54 2.25 -5.56
CA ILE A 140 6.93 1.04 -6.30
C ILE A 140 5.99 -0.12 -5.96
N LEU A 141 5.72 -0.98 -6.92
CA LEU A 141 4.92 -2.18 -6.72
C LEU A 141 5.35 -3.29 -7.67
N SER A 142 4.99 -3.23 -8.96
CA SER A 142 5.40 -4.27 -9.91
C SER A 142 6.88 -4.21 -10.27
N ASP A 143 7.50 -3.08 -10.09
CA ASP A 143 8.95 -2.91 -10.18
C ASP A 143 9.70 -3.41 -8.92
N GLY A 144 9.11 -4.24 -8.16
CA GLY A 144 9.59 -4.96 -6.96
C GLY A 144 10.89 -4.51 -6.31
N ASN A 145 11.92 -4.28 -7.09
CA ASN A 145 13.21 -3.78 -6.63
C ASN A 145 13.31 -2.27 -6.86
N PRO A 146 13.48 -1.46 -5.81
CA PRO A 146 13.55 -0.01 -5.97
C PRO A 146 14.76 0.45 -6.81
N ASN A 147 15.78 -0.38 -6.95
CA ASN A 147 16.94 -0.06 -7.79
C ASN A 147 16.62 -0.04 -9.28
N THR A 148 15.48 -0.61 -9.70
CA THR A 148 15.06 -0.61 -11.10
C THR A 148 15.00 0.82 -11.66
N TYR A 149 14.44 1.75 -10.90
CA TYR A 149 14.33 3.16 -11.29
C TYR A 149 15.13 4.07 -10.37
N LEU A 150 16.30 3.62 -9.93
CA LEU A 150 17.15 4.37 -9.01
C LEU A 150 17.46 5.78 -9.52
N ASP A 151 17.80 5.92 -10.78
CA ASP A 151 18.17 7.24 -11.34
C ASP A 151 17.00 8.21 -11.33
N GLN A 152 15.82 7.74 -11.69
CA GLN A 152 14.61 8.57 -11.67
C GLN A 152 14.18 8.92 -10.24
N ALA A 153 14.33 7.97 -9.31
CA ALA A 153 14.07 8.22 -7.89
C ALA A 153 15.03 9.28 -7.34
N ARG A 154 16.31 9.20 -7.71
CA ARG A 154 17.32 10.18 -7.31
C ARG A 154 16.93 11.58 -7.79
N ASP A 155 16.55 11.72 -9.04
CA ASP A 155 16.14 13.00 -9.60
C ASP A 155 14.87 13.53 -8.92
N PHE A 156 13.90 12.66 -8.69
CA PHE A 156 12.65 13.04 -8.05
C PHE A 156 12.88 13.54 -6.61
N PHE A 157 13.62 12.79 -5.80
CA PHE A 157 13.87 13.19 -4.42
C PHE A 157 14.84 14.37 -4.32
N GLN A 158 15.75 14.55 -5.27
CA GLN A 158 16.54 15.76 -5.37
C GLN A 158 15.63 16.99 -5.51
N GLU A 159 14.69 16.95 -6.44
CA GLU A 159 13.77 18.06 -6.68
C GLU A 159 12.84 18.28 -5.48
N MET A 160 12.22 17.23 -4.97
CA MET A 160 11.25 17.33 -3.87
C MET A 160 11.91 17.81 -2.58
N SER A 161 13.06 17.27 -2.24
CA SER A 161 13.78 17.70 -1.02
C SER A 161 14.30 19.13 -1.13
N GLN A 162 14.69 19.55 -2.31
CA GLN A 162 15.09 20.94 -2.55
C GLN A 162 13.89 21.88 -2.38
N ASP A 163 12.74 21.51 -2.94
CA ASP A 163 11.55 22.36 -2.90
C ASP A 163 10.94 22.44 -1.49
N TYR A 164 11.07 21.39 -0.70
CA TYR A 164 10.36 21.28 0.57
C TYR A 164 11.26 21.22 1.81
N ALA A 165 12.55 21.46 1.66
CA ALA A 165 13.49 21.46 2.78
C ALA A 165 13.10 22.41 3.93
N SER A 166 12.46 23.53 3.60
CA SER A 166 12.04 24.51 4.60
C SER A 166 10.66 24.21 5.21
N ARG A 167 9.97 23.19 4.72
CA ARG A 167 8.65 22.83 5.24
C ARG A 167 8.79 21.87 6.41
N ASN A 168 8.05 22.13 7.47
CA ASN A 168 8.07 21.27 8.66
C ASN A 168 7.07 20.10 8.59
N ASN A 169 6.34 19.95 7.49
CA ASN A 169 5.23 19.02 7.38
C ASN A 169 5.39 17.95 6.28
N VAL A 170 6.54 17.90 5.60
CA VAL A 170 6.75 16.95 4.50
C VAL A 170 7.61 15.78 4.98
N LEU A 171 7.13 14.55 4.74
CA LEU A 171 7.85 13.31 4.97
C LEU A 171 8.10 12.63 3.62
N TYR A 172 9.18 11.88 3.52
CA TYR A 172 9.58 11.21 2.28
C TYR A 172 9.50 9.70 2.47
N GLU A 173 8.71 9.04 1.64
CA GLU A 173 8.67 7.58 1.59
C GLU A 173 9.35 7.14 0.30
N ILE A 174 10.53 6.53 0.43
CA ILE A 174 11.42 6.36 -0.72
C ILE A 174 11.19 5.08 -1.53
N CYS A 175 10.45 4.12 -0.97
CA CYS A 175 10.00 2.93 -1.71
C CYS A 175 8.84 2.28 -0.99
N ASN A 176 7.68 2.23 -1.64
CA ASN A 176 6.44 1.72 -1.06
C ASN A 176 6.53 0.26 -0.63
N GLU A 177 6.62 -0.66 -1.59
CA GLU A 177 6.53 -2.10 -1.32
C GLU A 177 7.55 -2.89 -2.13
N PRO A 178 8.81 -2.90 -1.69
CA PRO A 178 9.77 -3.85 -2.26
C PRO A 178 9.23 -5.27 -2.14
N ASN A 179 9.37 -6.06 -3.20
CA ASN A 179 8.74 -7.37 -3.21
C ASN A 179 9.46 -8.35 -4.13
N GLY A 180 8.93 -9.56 -4.22
CA GLY A 180 9.52 -10.61 -5.02
C GLY A 180 10.85 -11.06 -4.43
N SER A 181 11.88 -11.16 -5.26
CA SER A 181 13.21 -11.58 -4.84
C SER A 181 14.06 -10.45 -4.26
N THR A 182 13.50 -9.25 -4.12
CA THR A 182 14.24 -8.12 -3.57
C THR A 182 14.58 -8.35 -2.11
N SER A 183 15.87 -8.31 -1.79
CA SER A 183 16.37 -8.52 -0.44
C SER A 183 16.43 -7.21 0.34
N TRP A 184 16.57 -7.32 1.66
CA TRP A 184 16.87 -6.14 2.48
C TRP A 184 18.19 -5.48 2.07
N SER A 185 19.19 -6.29 1.68
CA SER A 185 20.45 -5.77 1.16
C SER A 185 20.24 -4.89 -0.08
N ASP A 186 19.37 -5.30 -0.99
CA ASP A 186 19.02 -4.50 -2.18
C ASP A 186 18.36 -3.17 -1.79
N ILE A 187 17.43 -3.22 -0.85
CA ILE A 187 16.72 -2.02 -0.38
C ILE A 187 17.68 -1.08 0.34
N LYS A 188 18.53 -1.64 1.20
CA LYS A 188 19.51 -0.85 1.94
C LYS A 188 20.47 -0.14 1.00
N ALA A 189 20.92 -0.82 -0.04
CA ALA A 189 21.78 -0.21 -1.06
C ALA A 189 21.07 0.95 -1.78
N TYR A 190 19.80 0.76 -2.13
CA TYR A 190 18.97 1.83 -2.70
C TYR A 190 18.85 3.02 -1.73
N ALA A 191 18.53 2.74 -0.48
CA ALA A 191 18.37 3.77 0.54
C ALA A 191 19.66 4.56 0.76
N GLU A 192 20.80 3.89 0.75
CA GLU A 192 22.12 4.52 0.88
C GLU A 192 22.47 5.44 -0.30
N GLU A 193 21.79 5.29 -1.43
CA GLU A 193 21.89 6.21 -2.57
C GLU A 193 20.90 7.37 -2.48
N ILE A 194 19.70 7.12 -2.00
CA ILE A 194 18.63 8.14 -1.97
C ILE A 194 18.69 9.04 -0.74
N ILE A 195 18.98 8.47 0.42
CA ILE A 195 19.04 9.25 1.67
C ILE A 195 20.02 10.41 1.57
N PRO A 196 21.26 10.23 1.07
CA PRO A 196 22.17 11.36 0.90
C PRO A 196 21.64 12.47 -0.02
N VAL A 197 20.90 12.10 -1.05
CA VAL A 197 20.28 13.09 -1.95
C VAL A 197 19.29 13.97 -1.19
N ILE A 198 18.45 13.38 -0.38
CA ILE A 198 17.50 14.11 0.46
C ILE A 198 18.25 14.93 1.51
N ARG A 199 19.21 14.34 2.20
CA ARG A 199 19.94 14.99 3.29
C ARG A 199 20.81 16.17 2.84
N ASN A 200 21.21 16.20 1.57
CA ASN A 200 21.90 17.36 1.00
C ASN A 200 21.01 18.62 0.96
N ASN A 201 19.72 18.45 0.92
CA ASN A 201 18.75 19.54 0.84
C ASN A 201 17.94 19.71 2.13
N ASP A 202 17.60 18.60 2.77
CA ASP A 202 16.76 18.54 3.97
C ASP A 202 17.51 17.70 5.02
N GLU A 203 18.05 18.37 6.02
CA GLU A 203 18.96 17.74 6.99
C GLU A 203 18.24 16.78 7.93
N ASP A 204 16.96 16.98 8.20
CA ASP A 204 16.27 16.30 9.30
C ASP A 204 14.87 15.78 8.98
N GLY A 205 14.36 15.95 7.78
CA GLY A 205 13.05 15.42 7.41
C GLY A 205 12.94 13.92 7.63
N ILE A 206 11.78 13.46 8.07
CA ILE A 206 11.55 12.03 8.26
C ILE A 206 11.60 11.32 6.90
N ILE A 207 12.38 10.25 6.84
CA ILE A 207 12.48 9.39 5.67
C ILE A 207 11.97 8.00 6.05
N ILE A 208 11.03 7.49 5.28
CA ILE A 208 10.42 6.17 5.49
C ILE A 208 10.95 5.24 4.40
N VAL A 209 11.49 4.10 4.83
CA VAL A 209 12.10 3.12 3.94
C VAL A 209 11.27 1.85 3.95
N GLY A 210 10.87 1.38 2.79
CA GLY A 210 10.16 0.12 2.64
C GLY A 210 11.01 -1.09 3.03
N THR A 211 10.37 -2.18 3.38
CA THR A 211 11.02 -3.42 3.80
C THR A 211 10.64 -4.57 2.87
N PRO A 212 11.35 -5.70 2.89
CA PRO A 212 11.06 -6.78 1.95
C PRO A 212 9.67 -7.38 2.10
N ASN A 213 9.25 -8.10 1.08
CA ASN A 213 7.97 -8.81 1.02
C ASN A 213 6.78 -7.88 1.25
N TRP A 214 6.68 -6.85 0.40
CA TRP A 214 5.60 -5.86 0.46
C TRP A 214 5.56 -5.13 1.80
N SER A 215 6.73 -4.72 2.27
CA SER A 215 6.91 -3.99 3.55
C SER A 215 6.41 -4.78 4.76
N GLN A 216 6.73 -6.07 4.81
CA GLN A 216 6.37 -6.94 5.94
C GLN A 216 7.57 -7.41 6.75
N TYR A 217 8.74 -7.63 6.12
CA TYR A 217 9.89 -8.24 6.77
C TYR A 217 10.72 -7.23 7.56
N VAL A 218 10.10 -6.60 8.53
CA VAL A 218 10.75 -5.61 9.39
C VAL A 218 11.85 -6.23 10.27
N ASP A 219 11.78 -7.53 10.54
CA ASP A 219 12.81 -8.27 11.27
C ASP A 219 14.16 -8.22 10.56
N GLN A 220 14.16 -8.25 9.23
CA GLN A 220 15.38 -8.16 8.45
C GLN A 220 16.02 -6.77 8.56
N ALA A 221 15.21 -5.74 8.55
CA ALA A 221 15.68 -4.38 8.77
C ALA A 221 16.17 -4.18 10.20
N ALA A 222 15.49 -4.76 11.19
CA ALA A 222 15.91 -4.69 12.58
C ALA A 222 17.26 -5.36 12.82
N ALA A 223 17.56 -6.42 12.08
CA ALA A 223 18.84 -7.14 12.20
C ALA A 223 20.02 -6.38 11.57
N ASP A 224 19.74 -5.45 10.64
CA ASP A 224 20.78 -4.70 9.93
C ASP A 224 20.25 -3.31 9.51
N PRO A 225 19.92 -2.44 10.46
CA PRO A 225 19.31 -1.16 10.14
C PRO A 225 20.29 -0.23 9.40
N ILE A 226 19.73 0.76 8.74
CA ILE A 226 20.51 1.83 8.09
C ILE A 226 21.15 2.66 9.21
N SER A 227 22.46 2.89 9.07
CA SER A 227 23.23 3.65 10.06
C SER A 227 23.78 4.94 9.45
N GLY A 228 24.17 5.86 10.32
CA GLY A 228 24.80 7.11 9.89
C GLY A 228 23.83 8.25 9.57
N TYR A 229 22.54 8.02 9.76
CA TYR A 229 21.50 9.04 9.53
C TYR A 229 20.49 9.01 10.66
N ASP A 230 19.99 10.18 11.03
CA ASP A 230 18.88 10.32 11.95
C ASP A 230 17.55 10.40 11.19
N ASN A 231 16.47 10.21 11.91
CA ASN A 231 15.10 10.39 11.39
C ASN A 231 14.76 9.46 10.23
N ILE A 232 15.26 8.23 10.31
CA ILE A 232 14.91 7.15 9.38
C ILE A 232 13.92 6.23 10.07
N MET A 233 12.80 5.95 9.40
CA MET A 233 11.78 5.00 9.85
C MET A 233 11.57 3.92 8.81
N TYR A 234 10.98 2.81 9.21
CA TYR A 234 10.84 1.62 8.37
C TYR A 234 9.37 1.26 8.23
N SER A 235 8.95 1.00 7.00
CA SER A 235 7.56 0.68 6.71
C SER A 235 7.20 -0.74 7.14
N LEU A 236 6.05 -0.85 7.75
CA LEU A 236 5.31 -2.10 7.82
C LEU A 236 3.93 -1.86 7.23
N HIS A 237 3.52 -2.72 6.31
CA HIS A 237 2.18 -2.69 5.72
C HIS A 237 1.41 -3.94 6.13
N PHE A 238 0.13 -3.80 6.41
CA PHE A 238 -0.72 -4.93 6.72
C PHE A 238 -2.11 -4.78 6.11
N TYR A 239 -2.76 -5.90 5.92
CA TYR A 239 -4.17 -6.00 5.57
C TYR A 239 -4.80 -6.99 6.54
N ALA A 240 -5.69 -6.51 7.38
CA ALA A 240 -6.12 -7.21 8.60
C ALA A 240 -6.78 -8.58 8.36
N ALA A 241 -7.46 -8.75 7.24
CA ALA A 241 -8.04 -10.05 6.91
C ALA A 241 -7.00 -11.11 6.55
N THR A 242 -5.80 -10.69 6.16
CA THR A 242 -4.69 -11.60 5.82
C THR A 242 -3.63 -11.64 6.92
N HIS A 243 -3.26 -10.48 7.45
CA HIS A 243 -2.13 -10.31 8.36
C HIS A 243 -2.63 -10.17 9.78
N LYS A 244 -2.26 -11.11 10.62
CA LYS A 244 -2.83 -11.27 11.95
C LYS A 244 -1.74 -11.33 13.03
N ASP A 245 -1.88 -12.21 14.01
CA ASP A 245 -0.99 -12.26 15.16
C ASP A 245 0.49 -12.36 14.82
N SER A 246 0.86 -13.15 13.82
CA SER A 246 2.27 -13.34 13.49
C SER A 246 2.95 -12.07 12.98
N LEU A 247 2.25 -11.28 12.17
CA LEU A 247 2.81 -10.01 11.68
C LEU A 247 2.81 -8.96 12.79
N ARG A 248 1.77 -8.91 13.64
CA ARG A 248 1.79 -8.03 14.81
C ARG A 248 2.96 -8.35 15.72
N LYS A 249 3.24 -9.64 15.96
CA LYS A 249 4.38 -10.06 16.76
C LYS A 249 5.70 -9.65 16.10
N ALA A 250 5.83 -9.83 14.80
CA ALA A 250 7.02 -9.40 14.07
C ALA A 250 7.25 -7.88 14.22
N MET A 251 6.19 -7.11 14.17
CA MET A 251 6.24 -5.66 14.36
C MET A 251 6.73 -5.31 15.77
N THR A 252 6.10 -5.86 16.78
CA THR A 252 6.47 -5.54 18.16
C THR A 252 7.87 -6.06 18.53
N ASP A 253 8.27 -7.21 18.02
CA ASP A 253 9.62 -7.73 18.20
C ASP A 253 10.66 -6.81 17.56
N ALA A 254 10.38 -6.29 16.36
CA ALA A 254 11.28 -5.33 15.70
C ALA A 254 11.40 -4.02 16.46
N ILE A 255 10.29 -3.52 16.99
CA ILE A 255 10.31 -2.33 17.82
C ILE A 255 11.11 -2.56 19.10
N ASP A 256 10.91 -3.70 19.75
CA ASP A 256 11.65 -4.06 20.96
C ASP A 256 13.16 -4.19 20.67
N ALA A 257 13.52 -4.53 19.43
CA ALA A 257 14.90 -4.55 18.98
C ALA A 257 15.46 -3.17 18.61
N GLY A 258 14.64 -2.12 18.71
CA GLY A 258 15.06 -0.74 18.46
C GLY A 258 14.71 -0.16 17.10
N LEU A 259 13.91 -0.85 16.28
CA LEU A 259 13.56 -0.38 14.94
C LEU A 259 12.35 0.57 15.00
N PRO A 260 12.49 1.83 14.53
CA PRO A 260 11.35 2.74 14.46
C PRO A 260 10.47 2.38 13.26
N ILE A 261 9.23 2.04 13.52
CA ILE A 261 8.29 1.58 12.49
C ILE A 261 7.22 2.64 12.22
N PHE A 262 6.88 2.77 10.95
CA PHE A 262 5.78 3.60 10.45
C PHE A 262 4.89 2.70 9.58
N VAL A 263 3.61 2.58 9.92
CA VAL A 263 2.66 1.85 9.09
C VAL A 263 2.14 2.82 8.03
N SER A 264 2.89 2.96 6.95
CA SER A 264 2.57 3.92 5.90
C SER A 264 1.43 3.47 4.98
N GLU A 265 1.04 2.21 5.08
CA GLU A 265 -0.12 1.69 4.36
C GLU A 265 -0.73 0.53 5.12
N TYR A 266 -2.05 0.56 5.28
CA TYR A 266 -2.80 -0.58 5.81
C TYR A 266 -4.22 -0.62 5.26
N GLY A 267 -4.81 -1.80 5.32
CA GLY A 267 -6.22 -2.01 5.02
C GLY A 267 -6.84 -2.97 6.03
N ILE A 268 -8.16 -3.09 5.99
CA ILE A 268 -8.89 -3.97 6.89
C ILE A 268 -9.52 -5.17 6.17
N CYS A 269 -9.31 -5.26 4.87
CA CYS A 269 -9.67 -6.39 4.02
C CYS A 269 -8.47 -7.32 3.82
N ASP A 270 -8.50 -8.15 2.79
CA ASP A 270 -7.36 -9.02 2.50
C ASP A 270 -6.24 -8.28 1.73
N ALA A 271 -5.10 -8.93 1.62
CA ALA A 271 -3.89 -8.31 1.04
C ALA A 271 -4.00 -7.96 -0.44
N SER A 272 -5.06 -8.39 -1.11
CA SER A 272 -5.34 -7.95 -2.47
C SER A 272 -5.88 -6.52 -2.54
N GLY A 273 -6.23 -5.95 -1.40
CA GLY A 273 -6.96 -4.67 -1.35
C GLY A 273 -8.46 -4.84 -1.53
N ASN A 274 -8.92 -6.08 -1.60
CA ASN A 274 -10.31 -6.43 -1.84
C ASN A 274 -10.75 -7.53 -0.85
N GLY A 275 -11.87 -8.18 -1.11
CA GLY A 275 -12.38 -9.26 -0.26
C GLY A 275 -13.10 -8.77 0.99
N SER A 276 -13.28 -9.68 1.93
CA SER A 276 -14.02 -9.38 3.15
C SER A 276 -13.21 -8.56 4.14
N ILE A 277 -13.90 -7.74 4.89
CA ILE A 277 -13.34 -6.98 6.00
C ILE A 277 -13.22 -7.89 7.22
N ASP A 278 -12.14 -7.75 7.97
CA ASP A 278 -11.99 -8.38 9.28
C ASP A 278 -11.87 -7.31 10.37
N GLU A 279 -13.01 -6.90 10.89
CA GLU A 279 -13.06 -5.81 11.88
C GLU A 279 -12.38 -6.20 13.20
N ASN A 280 -12.45 -7.46 13.58
CA ASN A 280 -11.83 -7.93 14.81
C ASN A 280 -10.30 -7.85 14.72
N GLN A 281 -9.72 -8.32 13.64
CA GLN A 281 -8.28 -8.22 13.43
C GLN A 281 -7.85 -6.77 13.23
N ALA A 282 -8.65 -5.97 12.54
CA ALA A 282 -8.39 -4.53 12.39
C ALA A 282 -8.32 -3.83 13.76
N ARG A 283 -9.24 -4.15 14.67
CA ARG A 283 -9.22 -3.60 16.03
C ARG A 283 -7.96 -3.99 16.78
N LYS A 284 -7.53 -5.24 16.68
CA LYS A 284 -6.29 -5.70 17.32
C LYS A 284 -5.08 -4.93 16.79
N TRP A 285 -5.04 -4.65 15.49
CA TRP A 285 -3.97 -3.85 14.90
C TRP A 285 -3.98 -2.40 15.42
N ILE A 286 -5.14 -1.77 15.42
CA ILE A 286 -5.24 -0.39 15.91
C ILE A 286 -4.84 -0.31 17.39
N ASP A 287 -5.27 -1.25 18.20
CA ASP A 287 -4.95 -1.25 19.63
C ASP A 287 -3.44 -1.37 19.87
N VAL A 288 -2.76 -2.27 19.17
CA VAL A 288 -1.31 -2.41 19.34
C VAL A 288 -0.55 -1.19 18.79
N MET A 289 -0.99 -0.64 17.67
CA MET A 289 -0.35 0.55 17.13
C MET A 289 -0.52 1.76 18.06
N ASN A 290 -1.70 1.92 18.64
CA ASN A 290 -1.94 2.98 19.60
C ASN A 290 -1.12 2.78 20.89
N GLN A 291 -1.01 1.54 21.34
CA GLN A 291 -0.20 1.22 22.52
C GLN A 291 1.27 1.58 22.33
N TYR A 292 1.83 1.30 21.16
CA TYR A 292 3.23 1.58 20.84
C TYR A 292 3.46 2.98 20.27
N GLY A 293 2.40 3.74 20.03
CA GLY A 293 2.50 5.07 19.42
C GLY A 293 2.91 5.05 17.96
N ILE A 294 2.59 3.98 17.24
CA ILE A 294 2.94 3.84 15.82
C ILE A 294 1.97 4.61 14.96
N SER A 295 2.50 5.42 14.05
CA SER A 295 1.70 6.13 13.05
C SER A 295 1.15 5.17 12.01
N TYR A 296 -0.07 5.43 11.51
CA TYR A 296 -0.69 4.58 10.53
C TYR A 296 -1.53 5.35 9.51
N VAL A 297 -1.47 4.90 8.26
CA VAL A 297 -2.12 5.56 7.11
C VAL A 297 -2.91 4.53 6.32
N ALA A 298 -4.21 4.74 6.20
CA ALA A 298 -5.11 3.79 5.54
C ALA A 298 -5.04 3.91 4.00
N TRP A 299 -5.05 2.82 3.33
CA TRP A 299 -5.24 2.72 1.88
C TRP A 299 -6.72 2.47 1.60
N ASN A 300 -7.55 3.18 0.80
CA ASN A 300 -7.17 4.27 -0.06
C ASN A 300 -8.34 5.25 -0.27
N LEU A 301 -8.03 6.48 -0.59
CA LEU A 301 -8.97 7.55 -0.91
C LEU A 301 -9.38 7.47 -2.39
N SER A 302 -10.38 6.68 -2.68
CA SER A 302 -10.96 6.55 -4.00
C SER A 302 -12.36 5.93 -3.95
N ASN A 303 -13.03 5.94 -5.08
CA ASN A 303 -14.28 5.20 -5.31
C ASN A 303 -14.04 3.95 -6.15
N LYS A 304 -12.83 3.41 -6.13
CA LYS A 304 -12.53 2.19 -6.87
C LYS A 304 -13.44 1.06 -6.41
N SER A 305 -13.86 0.21 -7.34
CA SER A 305 -14.70 -0.93 -7.00
C SER A 305 -13.88 -2.02 -6.32
N GLU A 306 -13.43 -1.73 -5.12
CA GLU A 306 -12.69 -2.66 -4.26
C GLU A 306 -12.91 -2.30 -2.79
N THR A 307 -12.74 -3.29 -1.93
CA THR A 307 -13.07 -3.16 -0.50
C THR A 307 -12.23 -2.10 0.22
N SER A 308 -10.97 -1.94 -0.16
CA SER A 308 -10.08 -0.96 0.49
C SER A 308 -10.39 0.49 0.14
N ALA A 309 -11.15 0.75 -0.91
CA ALA A 309 -11.59 2.11 -1.21
C ALA A 309 -12.51 2.63 -0.11
N ILE A 310 -12.27 3.84 0.39
CA ILE A 310 -13.08 4.39 1.47
C ILE A 310 -14.45 4.90 0.98
N LEU A 311 -14.58 5.15 -0.31
CA LEU A 311 -15.84 5.54 -0.90
C LEU A 311 -16.48 4.36 -1.61
N SER A 312 -17.80 4.31 -1.63
CA SER A 312 -18.50 3.33 -2.43
C SER A 312 -18.28 3.60 -3.92
N ALA A 313 -18.32 2.53 -4.71
CA ALA A 313 -18.06 2.63 -6.16
C ALA A 313 -19.03 3.58 -6.88
N GLY A 314 -20.23 3.75 -6.36
CA GLY A 314 -21.23 4.65 -6.92
C GLY A 314 -21.07 6.11 -6.53
N CYS A 315 -20.13 6.43 -5.65
CA CYS A 315 -19.92 7.80 -5.21
C CYS A 315 -19.19 8.60 -6.29
N ASN A 316 -19.83 9.62 -6.80
CA ASN A 316 -19.24 10.51 -7.81
C ASN A 316 -18.74 11.83 -7.23
N LYS A 317 -18.87 12.02 -5.92
CA LYS A 317 -18.38 13.22 -5.27
C LYS A 317 -16.86 13.12 -5.07
N THR A 318 -16.21 14.27 -5.11
CA THR A 318 -14.76 14.37 -4.82
C THR A 318 -14.51 15.08 -3.48
N SER A 319 -15.56 15.47 -2.79
CA SER A 319 -15.53 16.06 -1.45
C SER A 319 -16.95 16.11 -0.90
N GLY A 320 -17.11 16.51 0.36
CA GLY A 320 -18.43 16.62 0.96
C GLY A 320 -19.11 15.26 1.14
N PHE A 321 -18.34 14.25 1.49
CA PHE A 321 -18.86 12.90 1.65
C PHE A 321 -19.77 12.78 2.85
N THR A 322 -20.90 12.09 2.65
CA THR A 322 -21.80 11.69 3.72
C THR A 322 -21.59 10.22 4.04
N GLU A 323 -22.23 9.73 5.09
CA GLU A 323 -22.13 8.32 5.45
C GLU A 323 -22.55 7.39 4.30
N ASP A 324 -23.55 7.80 3.53
CA ASP A 324 -24.02 6.99 2.40
C ASP A 324 -23.01 6.90 1.26
N ASP A 325 -22.08 7.81 1.19
CA ASP A 325 -21.02 7.80 0.18
C ASP A 325 -19.87 6.83 0.55
N LEU A 326 -19.84 6.38 1.79
CA LEU A 326 -18.73 5.56 2.28
C LEU A 326 -18.95 4.08 2.01
N SER A 327 -17.86 3.38 1.72
CA SER A 327 -17.83 1.93 1.73
C SER A 327 -17.87 1.41 3.18
N SER A 328 -17.97 0.10 3.35
CA SER A 328 -17.86 -0.50 4.68
C SER A 328 -16.50 -0.19 5.32
N SER A 329 -15.42 -0.23 4.54
CA SER A 329 -14.09 0.17 5.01
C SER A 329 -14.07 1.62 5.46
N GLY A 330 -14.64 2.51 4.65
CA GLY A 330 -14.69 3.93 4.97
C GLY A 330 -15.47 4.23 6.24
N ARG A 331 -16.59 3.55 6.46
CA ARG A 331 -17.39 3.71 7.68
C ARG A 331 -16.64 3.27 8.92
N TRP A 332 -15.96 2.13 8.82
CA TRP A 332 -15.17 1.63 9.93
C TRP A 332 -14.01 2.56 10.26
N LEU A 333 -13.32 3.03 9.23
CA LEU A 333 -12.20 3.98 9.40
C LEU A 333 -12.66 5.30 10.01
N PHE A 334 -13.77 5.84 9.53
CA PHE A 334 -14.34 7.08 10.08
C PHE A 334 -14.63 6.93 11.57
N ALA A 335 -15.32 5.86 11.95
CA ALA A 335 -15.65 5.60 13.35
C ALA A 335 -14.40 5.45 14.21
N MET A 336 -13.42 4.72 13.72
CA MET A 336 -12.16 4.52 14.45
C MET A 336 -11.37 5.82 14.61
N LEU A 337 -11.23 6.59 13.54
CA LEU A 337 -10.45 7.83 13.56
C LEU A 337 -11.10 8.93 14.41
N THR A 338 -12.42 8.96 14.48
CA THR A 338 -13.15 9.95 15.26
C THR A 338 -13.39 9.54 16.70
N GLY A 339 -12.96 8.34 17.07
CA GLY A 339 -13.13 7.85 18.43
C GLY A 339 -14.51 7.29 18.74
N GLU A 340 -15.36 7.14 17.76
CA GLU A 340 -16.67 6.51 17.94
C GLU A 340 -16.55 5.02 18.20
N ASP A 341 -15.44 4.43 17.73
CA ASP A 341 -15.15 3.01 17.90
C ASP A 341 -14.11 2.83 19.00
N THR A 342 -14.54 2.91 20.23
CA THR A 342 -13.66 2.72 21.39
C THR A 342 -13.65 1.26 21.83
N PRO A 343 -12.62 0.79 22.54
CA PRO A 343 -12.59 -0.58 23.04
C PRO A 343 -13.79 -0.94 23.89
N ASP A 344 -14.27 -0.01 24.70
CA ASP A 344 -15.41 -0.24 25.57
C ASP A 344 -16.75 -0.27 24.83
N SER A 345 -16.79 0.35 23.66
CA SER A 345 -17.97 0.42 22.84
C SER A 345 -18.01 -0.64 21.76
N SER A 346 -17.03 -1.55 21.71
CA SER A 346 -16.97 -2.54 20.65
C SER A 346 -18.21 -3.42 20.57
N LEU A 347 -18.81 -3.77 21.71
CA LEU A 347 -20.06 -4.53 21.75
C LEU A 347 -21.24 -3.68 21.30
N GLU A 348 -21.24 -2.44 21.67
CA GLU A 348 -22.25 -1.48 21.25
C GLU A 348 -22.13 -1.21 19.76
N GLN A 349 -20.94 -1.10 19.27
CA GLN A 349 -20.68 -0.95 17.84
C GLN A 349 -21.27 -2.10 17.04
N SER A 350 -21.09 -3.31 17.50
CA SER A 350 -21.66 -4.47 16.85
C SER A 350 -23.18 -4.44 16.83
N ALA A 351 -23.78 -3.90 17.87
CA ALA A 351 -25.23 -3.78 17.96
C ALA A 351 -25.78 -2.60 17.18
N LEU A 352 -25.06 -1.51 17.16
CA LEU A 352 -25.52 -0.26 16.55
C LEU A 352 -25.27 -0.19 15.05
N SER A 353 -24.39 -0.99 14.53
CA SER A 353 -24.01 -0.95 13.14
C SER A 353 -24.13 -2.31 12.47
N PRO A 354 -25.33 -2.86 12.43
CA PRO A 354 -25.51 -4.16 11.78
C PRO A 354 -25.14 -4.09 10.30
N ALA A 355 -25.34 -2.96 9.69
CA ALA A 355 -24.95 -2.78 8.29
C ALA A 355 -23.45 -2.83 8.09
N ARG A 356 -22.69 -2.47 9.09
CA ARG A 356 -21.23 -2.50 9.01
C ARG A 356 -20.71 -3.91 9.08
N THR A 357 -21.36 -4.77 9.84
CA THR A 357 -20.91 -6.13 10.05
C THR A 357 -21.57 -7.12 9.12
N SER A 358 -22.78 -6.85 8.71
CA SER A 358 -23.53 -7.82 7.94
C SER A 358 -23.04 -7.95 6.53
N LYS A 359 -22.50 -6.91 6.04
CA LYS A 359 -22.23 -6.86 4.68
C LYS A 359 -21.19 -7.82 4.20
N PRO A 360 -20.11 -7.93 4.80
CA PRO A 360 -19.06 -8.69 4.21
C PRO A 360 -19.20 -10.16 4.38
N SER A 361 -20.00 -10.53 5.29
CA SER A 361 -20.01 -11.93 5.64
C SER A 361 -20.38 -12.85 4.49
N GLY A 362 -21.13 -12.36 3.58
CA GLY A 362 -21.45 -13.17 2.44
C GLY A 362 -20.47 -13.07 1.35
N GLN A 363 -19.53 -12.29 1.58
CA GLN A 363 -18.62 -12.07 0.59
C GLN A 363 -17.77 -13.21 0.51
N THR A 364 -17.92 -13.84 -0.48
CA THR A 364 -16.93 -14.68 -0.86
C THR A 364 -15.72 -13.93 -0.96
N PRO A 365 -14.87 -14.39 -0.28
CA PRO A 365 -13.62 -13.84 -0.37
C PRO A 365 -13.03 -14.04 -1.68
N ALA A 366 -13.28 -14.94 -2.31
CA ALA A 366 -12.58 -15.16 -3.45
C ALA A 366 -12.63 -13.97 -4.28
N PRO A 367 -11.89 -13.09 -4.09
CA PRO A 367 -11.81 -12.08 -4.99
C PRO A 367 -11.42 -12.71 -6.19
N SER A 368 -12.32 -13.18 -6.71
CA SER A 368 -12.02 -13.49 -7.98
C SER A 368 -11.45 -12.30 -8.63
N PRO A 369 -10.36 -12.45 -9.21
CA PRO A 369 -9.80 -11.46 -10.04
C PRO A 369 -10.73 -11.02 -11.13
N ALA A 370 -11.72 -11.75 -11.36
CA ALA A 370 -12.73 -11.36 -12.29
C ALA A 370 -13.48 -10.12 -11.86
N GLN A 371 -13.25 -9.63 -10.68
CA GLN A 371 -13.75 -8.35 -10.36
C GLN A 371 -13.02 -7.34 -11.18
N THR A 372 -13.79 -6.56 -11.85
CA THR A 372 -13.24 -5.57 -12.70
C THR A 372 -12.44 -4.58 -11.91
N ASP A 373 -11.20 -4.56 -12.21
CA ASP A 373 -10.36 -3.48 -11.78
C ASP A 373 -10.24 -2.45 -12.87
N ASN A 374 -11.29 -2.26 -13.62
CA ASN A 374 -11.33 -1.17 -14.56
C ASN A 374 -11.36 0.13 -13.76
N PRO A 375 -10.64 1.13 -14.19
CA PRO A 375 -10.71 2.42 -13.55
C PRO A 375 -12.15 2.92 -13.61
N PRO A 376 -12.60 3.63 -12.57
CA PRO A 376 -13.91 4.26 -12.60
C PRO A 376 -14.02 5.17 -13.81
N GLU A 377 -15.21 5.32 -14.34
CA GLU A 377 -15.43 6.17 -15.49
C GLU A 377 -15.00 7.61 -15.28
N ASN A 378 -14.99 8.06 -14.04
CA ASN A 378 -14.56 9.40 -13.72
C ASN A 378 -13.06 9.53 -13.54
N THR A 379 -12.32 8.43 -13.65
CA THR A 379 -10.88 8.47 -13.52
C THR A 379 -10.28 8.92 -14.84
N LYS A 380 -9.48 9.95 -14.76
CA LYS A 380 -8.77 10.43 -15.95
C LYS A 380 -7.47 9.66 -16.08
N VAL A 381 -7.57 8.50 -16.62
CA VAL A 381 -6.38 7.70 -16.91
C VAL A 381 -5.72 8.26 -18.15
N PRO A 382 -4.39 8.28 -18.22
CA PRO A 382 -3.71 8.63 -19.45
C PRO A 382 -4.24 7.76 -20.58
N LEU A 383 -4.73 8.42 -21.60
CA LEU A 383 -5.37 7.70 -22.68
C LEU A 383 -4.37 6.96 -23.49
N SER A 384 -4.67 5.74 -23.69
CA SER A 384 -4.02 4.97 -24.71
C SER A 384 -4.91 4.91 -25.92
N PRO A 385 -4.35 4.63 -27.07
CA PRO A 385 -5.12 4.36 -28.26
C PRO A 385 -6.09 3.24 -27.96
N GLU A 386 -7.35 3.53 -28.18
CA GLU A 386 -8.37 2.56 -27.88
C GLU A 386 -8.29 1.32 -28.72
N GLY A 387 -8.63 0.25 -28.10
CA GLY A 387 -9.30 -0.88 -28.71
C GLY A 387 -8.48 -1.83 -29.51
N ALA A 388 -7.34 -1.50 -29.87
CA ALA A 388 -6.50 -2.48 -30.49
C ALA A 388 -5.75 -3.20 -29.39
N GLY A 389 -6.04 -4.45 -29.19
CA GLY A 389 -5.19 -5.30 -28.40
C GLY A 389 -3.75 -5.09 -28.85
N CYS A 390 -2.89 -4.68 -27.96
CA CYS A 390 -1.48 -4.59 -28.28
C CYS A 390 -0.98 -5.98 -28.64
N PRO A 391 -0.19 -6.12 -29.70
CA PRO A 391 0.42 -7.41 -29.99
C PRO A 391 1.47 -7.73 -28.93
N VAL A 392 1.08 -8.52 -27.96
CA VAL A 392 1.99 -9.04 -26.94
C VAL A 392 2.15 -10.54 -27.12
N SER A 393 3.36 -10.99 -26.93
CA SER A 393 3.66 -12.42 -26.84
C SER A 393 3.80 -12.80 -25.37
N PHE A 394 3.63 -14.07 -25.06
CA PHE A 394 3.86 -14.54 -23.71
C PHE A 394 4.81 -15.74 -23.69
N THR A 395 5.55 -15.85 -22.61
CA THR A 395 6.24 -17.08 -22.22
C THR A 395 5.65 -17.54 -20.90
N ALA A 396 5.46 -18.85 -20.79
CA ALA A 396 4.91 -19.46 -19.59
C ALA A 396 5.98 -20.30 -18.91
N LYS A 397 6.11 -20.12 -17.60
CA LYS A 397 7.00 -20.93 -16.78
C LYS A 397 6.16 -21.73 -15.80
N LEU A 398 6.34 -23.03 -15.79
CA LEU A 398 5.75 -23.89 -14.76
C LEU A 398 6.57 -23.72 -13.48
N ILE A 399 5.96 -23.12 -12.48
CA ILE A 399 6.63 -22.82 -11.20
C ILE A 399 6.58 -24.02 -10.27
N ASN A 400 5.43 -24.70 -10.25
CA ASN A 400 5.20 -25.82 -9.34
C ASN A 400 4.09 -26.70 -9.88
N SER A 401 4.11 -27.96 -9.50
CA SER A 401 3.01 -28.89 -9.75
C SER A 401 2.88 -29.87 -8.59
N TRP A 402 1.67 -30.28 -8.31
CA TRP A 402 1.38 -31.22 -7.24
C TRP A 402 0.08 -31.95 -7.50
N GLU A 403 -0.15 -33.01 -6.74
CA GLU A 403 -1.40 -33.77 -6.78
C GLU A 403 -2.13 -33.63 -5.45
N SER A 404 -3.42 -33.50 -5.50
CA SER A 404 -4.30 -33.48 -4.35
C SER A 404 -5.67 -34.00 -4.73
N GLU A 405 -6.19 -34.93 -3.96
CA GLU A 405 -7.54 -35.48 -4.14
C GLU A 405 -7.84 -35.99 -5.54
N GLY A 406 -6.84 -36.58 -6.17
CA GLY A 406 -7.01 -37.17 -7.50
C GLY A 406 -6.89 -36.18 -8.66
N LEU A 407 -6.62 -34.91 -8.38
CA LEU A 407 -6.40 -33.90 -9.38
C LEU A 407 -4.94 -33.46 -9.41
N SER A 408 -4.47 -33.10 -10.59
CA SER A 408 -3.16 -32.50 -10.77
C SER A 408 -3.31 -30.98 -10.80
N TYR A 409 -2.43 -30.29 -10.11
CA TYR A 409 -2.40 -28.84 -10.02
C TYR A 409 -1.12 -28.32 -10.65
N TYR A 410 -1.23 -27.21 -11.34
CA TYR A 410 -0.13 -26.58 -12.07
C TYR A 410 -0.13 -25.08 -11.81
N GLN A 411 0.97 -24.59 -11.30
CA GLN A 411 1.18 -23.16 -11.12
C GLN A 411 2.08 -22.62 -12.21
N TYR A 412 1.55 -21.67 -12.96
CA TYR A 412 2.29 -21.00 -14.03
C TYR A 412 2.51 -19.54 -13.71
N GLU A 413 3.61 -19.03 -14.22
CA GLU A 413 3.89 -17.62 -14.27
C GLU A 413 4.13 -17.21 -15.71
N LEU A 414 3.47 -16.15 -16.16
CA LEU A 414 3.63 -15.59 -17.48
C LEU A 414 4.51 -14.36 -17.46
N THR A 415 5.32 -14.23 -18.50
CA THR A 415 5.98 -12.98 -18.86
C THR A 415 5.42 -12.57 -20.21
N LEU A 416 4.90 -11.34 -20.28
CA LEU A 416 4.38 -10.75 -21.51
C LEU A 416 5.41 -9.79 -22.09
N GLN A 417 5.56 -9.81 -23.39
CA GLN A 417 6.49 -8.95 -24.10
C GLN A 417 5.77 -8.17 -25.19
N ASN A 418 5.96 -6.86 -25.19
CA ASN A 418 5.46 -6.01 -26.26
C ASN A 418 6.46 -6.02 -27.41
N THR A 419 6.15 -6.76 -28.45
CA THR A 419 7.01 -6.89 -29.65
C THR A 419 6.75 -5.81 -30.70
N SER A 420 5.82 -4.90 -30.43
CA SER A 420 5.49 -3.83 -31.35
C SER A 420 6.42 -2.63 -31.20
N VAL A 421 6.34 -1.71 -32.15
CA VAL A 421 7.10 -0.46 -32.13
C VAL A 421 6.39 0.64 -31.35
N THR A 422 5.19 0.39 -30.85
CA THR A 422 4.40 1.34 -30.08
C THR A 422 4.20 0.83 -28.67
N ASP A 423 4.04 1.77 -27.72
CA ASP A 423 3.74 1.42 -26.35
C ASP A 423 2.34 0.82 -26.25
N CYS A 424 2.22 -0.17 -25.36
CA CYS A 424 0.96 -0.83 -25.08
C CYS A 424 0.39 -0.28 -23.77
N SER A 425 -0.89 0.03 -23.73
CA SER A 425 -1.52 0.52 -22.51
C SER A 425 -2.46 -0.49 -21.89
N ASN A 426 -2.99 -1.39 -22.70
CA ASN A 426 -3.84 -2.48 -22.20
C ASN A 426 -3.49 -3.71 -23.02
N TRP A 427 -3.32 -4.82 -22.33
CA TRP A 427 -2.98 -6.07 -22.99
C TRP A 427 -4.03 -7.15 -22.73
N ALA A 428 -4.08 -8.10 -23.63
CA ALA A 428 -4.88 -9.32 -23.51
C ALA A 428 -4.10 -10.47 -24.09
N VAL A 429 -4.17 -11.63 -23.46
CA VAL A 429 -3.59 -12.86 -23.97
C VAL A 429 -4.55 -14.01 -23.78
N ASP A 430 -4.48 -14.97 -24.71
CA ASP A 430 -5.20 -16.22 -24.63
C ASP A 430 -4.19 -17.36 -24.46
N VAL A 431 -4.36 -18.13 -23.41
CA VAL A 431 -3.51 -19.29 -23.12
C VAL A 431 -4.33 -20.55 -23.37
N PRO A 432 -4.07 -21.26 -24.47
CA PRO A 432 -4.79 -22.48 -24.76
C PRO A 432 -4.18 -23.67 -24.02
N PHE A 433 -5.05 -24.57 -23.58
CA PHE A 433 -4.63 -25.80 -22.91
C PHE A 433 -5.05 -27.02 -23.68
N SER A 434 -4.35 -28.12 -23.43
CA SER A 434 -4.54 -29.38 -24.16
C SER A 434 -5.83 -30.10 -23.82
N GLU A 435 -6.42 -29.78 -22.68
CA GLU A 435 -7.67 -30.37 -22.20
C GLU A 435 -8.40 -29.40 -21.27
N ALA A 436 -9.62 -29.75 -20.90
CA ALA A 436 -10.40 -28.94 -19.99
C ALA A 436 -9.73 -28.84 -18.62
N PHE A 437 -9.87 -27.70 -17.99
CA PHE A 437 -9.24 -27.40 -16.71
C PHE A 437 -10.15 -26.53 -15.85
N THR A 438 -9.81 -26.47 -14.56
CA THR A 438 -10.45 -25.55 -13.61
C THR A 438 -9.41 -24.54 -13.15
N LEU A 439 -9.79 -23.27 -13.12
CA LEU A 439 -8.97 -22.22 -12.55
C LEU A 439 -9.15 -22.23 -11.04
N SER A 440 -8.05 -22.49 -10.32
CA SER A 440 -8.06 -22.58 -8.86
C SER A 440 -7.67 -21.28 -8.19
N ASP A 441 -6.70 -20.58 -8.74
CA ASP A 441 -6.20 -19.33 -8.18
C ASP A 441 -5.53 -18.53 -9.29
N CYS A 442 -5.44 -17.22 -9.10
CA CYS A 442 -4.84 -16.34 -10.10
C CYS A 442 -4.55 -14.97 -9.52
N TRP A 443 -3.59 -14.28 -10.11
CA TRP A 443 -3.17 -12.96 -9.64
C TRP A 443 -2.60 -12.11 -10.77
N ASN A 444 -2.66 -10.81 -10.56
CA ASN A 444 -2.13 -9.78 -11.47
C ASN A 444 -2.75 -9.76 -12.88
N GLY A 445 -3.97 -10.23 -13.00
CA GLY A 445 -4.73 -10.20 -14.25
C GLY A 445 -6.22 -10.41 -13.99
N GLU A 446 -7.01 -10.15 -14.99
CA GLU A 446 -8.42 -10.50 -15.05
C GLU A 446 -8.54 -11.77 -15.85
N TYR A 447 -9.11 -12.81 -15.28
CA TYR A 447 -9.11 -14.15 -15.85
C TYR A 447 -10.52 -14.63 -16.19
N THR A 448 -10.67 -15.19 -17.37
CA THR A 448 -11.91 -15.80 -17.81
C THR A 448 -11.59 -17.14 -18.49
N VAL A 449 -12.29 -18.19 -18.10
CA VAL A 449 -12.16 -19.50 -18.72
C VAL A 449 -13.22 -19.63 -19.82
N SER A 450 -12.81 -19.95 -21.03
CA SER A 450 -13.70 -20.21 -22.14
C SER A 450 -13.26 -21.50 -22.83
N GLY A 451 -13.99 -22.58 -22.60
CA GLY A 451 -13.59 -23.90 -23.11
C GLY A 451 -12.26 -24.34 -22.51
N GLN A 452 -11.29 -24.57 -23.39
CA GLN A 452 -9.92 -24.95 -23.00
C GLN A 452 -8.95 -23.77 -23.05
N THR A 453 -9.46 -22.56 -23.09
CA THR A 453 -8.64 -21.35 -23.17
C THR A 453 -8.83 -20.49 -21.94
N LEU A 454 -7.72 -20.03 -21.39
CA LEU A 454 -7.68 -19.05 -20.32
C LEU A 454 -7.42 -17.68 -20.93
N HIS A 455 -8.41 -16.82 -20.85
CA HIS A 455 -8.31 -15.44 -21.33
C HIS A 455 -7.88 -14.54 -20.19
N ILE A 456 -6.82 -13.76 -20.39
CA ILE A 456 -6.24 -12.90 -19.36
C ILE A 456 -6.10 -11.50 -19.91
N THR A 457 -6.61 -10.51 -19.16
CA THR A 457 -6.41 -9.10 -19.46
C THR A 457 -5.69 -8.43 -18.27
N ASN A 458 -5.17 -7.24 -18.50
CA ASN A 458 -4.41 -6.55 -17.46
C ASN A 458 -5.29 -6.06 -16.31
N LYS A 459 -4.65 -5.91 -15.16
CA LYS A 459 -5.13 -5.12 -14.05
C LYS A 459 -4.87 -3.64 -14.34
N ASP A 460 -5.47 -2.78 -13.54
CA ASP A 460 -5.29 -1.33 -13.65
C ASP A 460 -3.85 -0.87 -13.47
N TYR A 461 -3.04 -1.65 -12.76
CA TYR A 461 -1.67 -1.29 -12.41
C TYR A 461 -0.60 -1.92 -13.31
N ASN A 462 -0.94 -2.80 -14.23
CA ASN A 462 0.05 -3.50 -15.05
C ASN A 462 -0.28 -3.56 -16.54
N GLY A 463 -1.14 -2.66 -17.01
CA GLY A 463 -1.52 -2.62 -18.43
C GLY A 463 -0.48 -2.00 -19.35
N SER A 464 0.45 -1.23 -18.81
CA SER A 464 1.42 -0.52 -19.60
C SER A 464 2.65 -1.36 -19.88
N ILE A 465 2.95 -1.58 -21.14
CA ILE A 465 4.16 -2.26 -21.58
C ILE A 465 4.79 -1.41 -22.69
N PRO A 466 5.91 -0.73 -22.40
CA PRO A 466 6.61 0.06 -23.42
C PRO A 466 7.01 -0.80 -24.60
N SER A 467 7.20 -0.18 -25.76
CA SER A 467 7.73 -0.85 -26.94
C SER A 467 9.01 -1.61 -26.59
N GLY A 468 9.06 -2.90 -26.88
CA GLY A 468 10.20 -3.74 -26.51
C GLY A 468 10.26 -4.14 -25.04
N GLY A 469 9.36 -3.64 -24.22
CA GLY A 469 9.32 -3.94 -22.79
C GLY A 469 8.55 -5.20 -22.45
N SER A 470 8.56 -5.57 -21.19
CA SER A 470 7.88 -6.76 -20.70
C SER A 470 7.20 -6.51 -19.35
N VAL A 471 6.22 -7.35 -19.06
CA VAL A 471 5.53 -7.43 -17.78
C VAL A 471 5.59 -8.87 -17.33
N ASN A 472 5.93 -9.10 -16.08
CA ASN A 472 5.99 -10.44 -15.51
C ASN A 472 5.08 -10.56 -14.29
N ASN A 473 5.20 -11.66 -13.57
CA ASN A 473 4.45 -11.90 -12.34
C ASN A 473 2.94 -12.01 -12.54
N ILE A 474 2.53 -12.45 -13.73
CA ILE A 474 1.14 -12.77 -14.01
C ILE A 474 1.01 -14.26 -13.79
N GLY A 475 0.25 -14.66 -12.81
CA GLY A 475 0.26 -16.04 -12.40
C GLY A 475 -1.11 -16.65 -12.20
N PHE A 476 -1.17 -17.97 -12.31
CA PHE A 476 -2.39 -18.71 -12.04
C PHE A 476 -2.09 -20.16 -11.65
N ILE A 477 -3.06 -20.76 -11.00
CA ILE A 477 -3.05 -22.19 -10.67
C ILE A 477 -4.27 -22.82 -11.32
N ILE A 478 -4.04 -23.85 -12.10
CA ILE A 478 -5.09 -24.63 -12.71
C ILE A 478 -5.04 -26.07 -12.24
N SER A 479 -6.17 -26.76 -12.31
CA SER A 479 -6.24 -28.17 -11.98
C SER A 479 -6.92 -28.95 -13.10
N GLY A 480 -6.55 -30.19 -13.22
CA GLY A 480 -7.11 -31.10 -14.22
C GLY A 480 -6.40 -32.45 -14.22
N GLY A 481 -6.36 -33.06 -15.37
CA GLY A 481 -5.70 -34.36 -15.55
C GLY A 481 -4.18 -34.25 -15.60
N LYS A 482 -3.52 -35.39 -15.51
CA LYS A 482 -2.04 -35.44 -15.49
C LYS A 482 -1.41 -34.98 -16.81
N ALA A 483 -2.16 -34.99 -17.90
CA ALA A 483 -1.69 -34.58 -19.21
C ALA A 483 -2.00 -33.11 -19.54
N LEU A 484 -2.62 -32.38 -18.62
CA LEU A 484 -2.97 -30.98 -18.80
C LEU A 484 -1.71 -30.14 -19.00
N ALA A 485 -1.62 -29.49 -20.13
CA ALA A 485 -0.49 -28.65 -20.48
C ALA A 485 -0.93 -27.54 -21.42
N ILE A 486 -0.12 -26.48 -21.50
CA ILE A 486 -0.35 -25.42 -22.47
C ILE A 486 -0.18 -26.00 -23.87
N SER A 487 -1.17 -25.74 -24.73
CA SER A 487 -1.10 -26.15 -26.14
C SER A 487 -0.15 -25.21 -26.88
N GLN A 488 0.52 -25.78 -27.89
CA GLN A 488 1.40 -25.00 -28.78
C GLN A 488 0.65 -24.54 -30.01
#